data_054713283b4087aec0cd52866c653148
#
_entry.id   054713283b4087aec0cd52866c653148
#
_cell.length_a   1.000
_cell.length_b   1.000
_cell.length_c   1.000
_cell.angle_alpha   90.00
_cell.angle_beta   90.00
_cell.angle_gamma   90.00
#
_symmetry.space_group_name_H-M   'P 1'
#
loop_
_entity.id
_entity.type
_entity.pdbx_description
1 polymer ?
#
loop_
_entity_poly.entity_id
_entity_poly.type
_entity_poly.pdbx_seq_one_letter_code
_entity_poly.pdbx_strand_id
1 'polypeptide(L)'
;PGTLIVQEQQVKPESIVKTVAMIRNVALITVSGAGMVGAPSIAARVFNVLGENNINVLMISQSSSEANISLVIPHTSLEKSVNMLELSLLGNGFVKDVTSETDICIVAVVGAGMRGTPGVAARVFKAVADQGVNIRMIAQGSSELNISFAVEESGGVKALRALHREFKLDC
;
A
#
# COMPACT_ATOMS: atom_id res chain seq x y z
N PRO A 1 9.83 -31.25 9.20
CA PRO A 1 10.19 -29.84 9.07
C PRO A 1 8.92 -29.05 8.75
N GLY A 2 8.65 -28.00 9.51
CA GLY A 2 7.48 -27.15 9.35
C GLY A 2 7.80 -25.76 9.91
N THR A 3 6.94 -24.76 9.63
CA THR A 3 7.06 -23.43 10.18
C THR A 3 6.43 -23.37 11.56
N LEU A 4 7.18 -22.95 12.57
CA LEU A 4 6.67 -22.72 13.90
C LEU A 4 5.99 -21.34 13.96
N ILE A 5 4.73 -21.30 14.36
CA ILE A 5 3.98 -20.07 14.61
C ILE A 5 4.11 -19.74 16.11
N VAL A 6 4.67 -18.59 16.44
CA VAL A 6 4.89 -18.14 17.83
C VAL A 6 4.25 -16.78 18.06
N GLN A 7 3.84 -16.49 19.29
CA GLN A 7 3.21 -15.21 19.66
C GLN A 7 4.18 -14.03 19.58
N GLU A 8 5.43 -14.25 19.96
CA GLU A 8 6.49 -13.24 19.86
C GLU A 8 7.63 -13.77 19.02
N GLN A 9 8.05 -12.98 18.04
CA GLN A 9 9.21 -13.30 17.25
C GLN A 9 10.47 -13.13 18.10
N GLN A 10 11.18 -14.23 18.36
CA GLN A 10 12.56 -14.13 18.80
C GLN A 10 13.40 -13.60 17.64
N VAL A 11 13.70 -12.30 17.67
CA VAL A 11 14.47 -11.64 16.60
C VAL A 11 15.90 -12.17 16.68
N LYS A 12 16.29 -13.01 15.72
CA LYS A 12 17.71 -13.26 15.50
C LYS A 12 18.33 -11.96 14.98
N PRO A 13 19.48 -11.49 15.49
CA PRO A 13 20.11 -10.26 15.07
C PRO A 13 20.32 -10.13 13.54
N GLU A 14 20.35 -11.26 12.84
CA GLU A 14 20.61 -11.36 11.41
C GLU A 14 19.34 -11.26 10.54
N SER A 15 18.14 -11.34 11.12
CA SER A 15 16.87 -11.41 10.38
C SER A 15 16.06 -10.12 10.53
N ILE A 16 16.46 -9.06 9.81
CA ILE A 16 15.75 -7.78 9.79
C ILE A 16 14.33 -7.96 9.22
N VAL A 17 14.21 -8.64 8.07
CA VAL A 17 12.96 -8.98 7.40
C VAL A 17 12.65 -10.45 7.61
N LYS A 18 11.41 -10.76 7.92
CA LYS A 18 10.93 -12.12 8.15
C LYS A 18 10.30 -12.74 6.92
N THR A 19 9.53 -11.94 6.19
CA THR A 19 8.81 -12.41 5.01
C THR A 19 8.54 -11.26 4.05
N VAL A 20 8.37 -11.62 2.79
CA VAL A 20 7.83 -10.75 1.74
C VAL A 20 6.59 -11.42 1.16
N ALA A 21 5.49 -10.71 1.13
CA ALA A 21 4.21 -11.20 0.61
C ALA A 21 3.75 -10.35 -0.57
N MET A 22 2.90 -10.94 -1.42
CA MET A 22 2.27 -10.23 -2.54
C MET A 22 0.76 -10.48 -2.52
N ILE A 23 -0.02 -9.40 -2.67
CA ILE A 23 -1.48 -9.44 -2.79
C ILE A 23 -1.84 -9.02 -4.21
N ARG A 24 -2.57 -9.86 -4.91
CA ARG A 24 -3.08 -9.65 -6.27
C ARG A 24 -4.60 -9.38 -6.25
N ASN A 25 -5.17 -9.16 -7.45
CA ASN A 25 -6.59 -8.88 -7.61
C ASN A 25 -7.05 -7.67 -6.78
N VAL A 26 -6.28 -6.61 -6.85
CA VAL A 26 -6.54 -5.34 -6.20
C VAL A 26 -6.62 -4.21 -7.21
N ALA A 27 -7.23 -3.10 -6.81
CA ALA A 27 -7.30 -1.88 -7.61
C ALA A 27 -6.88 -0.67 -6.75
N LEU A 28 -6.19 0.27 -7.38
CA LEU A 28 -5.83 1.55 -6.80
C LEU A 28 -6.89 2.57 -7.19
N ILE A 29 -7.43 3.30 -6.22
CA ILE A 29 -8.31 4.46 -6.44
C ILE A 29 -7.57 5.69 -5.94
N THR A 30 -7.61 6.76 -6.72
CA THR A 30 -7.10 8.07 -6.31
C THR A 30 -8.21 9.10 -6.38
N VAL A 31 -8.53 9.70 -5.23
CA VAL A 31 -9.40 10.87 -5.10
C VAL A 31 -8.52 12.09 -5.10
N SER A 32 -8.74 13.04 -6.02
CA SER A 32 -7.89 14.21 -6.19
C SER A 32 -8.67 15.51 -6.39
N GLY A 33 -8.09 16.62 -5.93
CA GLY A 33 -8.66 17.94 -6.12
C GLY A 33 -7.90 19.00 -5.33
N ALA A 34 -7.63 20.15 -5.97
CA ALA A 34 -6.97 21.29 -5.30
C ALA A 34 -7.80 21.84 -4.12
N GLY A 35 -9.12 21.71 -4.15
CA GLY A 35 -10.01 22.09 -3.06
C GLY A 35 -9.96 21.19 -1.83
N MET A 36 -9.25 20.07 -1.90
CA MET A 36 -9.05 19.16 -0.75
C MET A 36 -8.05 19.72 0.27
N VAL A 37 -7.15 20.60 -0.18
CA VAL A 37 -6.10 21.19 0.66
C VAL A 37 -6.74 22.02 1.78
N GLY A 38 -6.42 21.69 3.05
CA GLY A 38 -6.99 22.35 4.22
C GLY A 38 -8.47 22.06 4.47
N ALA A 39 -9.07 21.04 3.80
CA ALA A 39 -10.47 20.66 3.98
C ALA A 39 -10.59 19.37 4.84
N PRO A 40 -10.68 19.46 6.16
CA PRO A 40 -10.58 18.31 7.08
C PRO A 40 -11.66 17.22 6.86
N SER A 41 -12.81 17.63 6.29
CA SER A 41 -13.95 16.74 6.11
C SER A 41 -13.81 15.75 4.95
N ILE A 42 -12.90 15.99 3.99
CA ILE A 42 -12.84 15.17 2.77
C ILE A 42 -12.37 13.75 3.06
N ALA A 43 -11.29 13.59 3.82
CA ALA A 43 -10.83 12.27 4.22
C ALA A 43 -11.92 11.48 4.97
N ALA A 44 -12.60 12.12 5.93
CA ALA A 44 -13.71 11.51 6.66
C ALA A 44 -14.84 11.04 5.71
N ARG A 45 -15.20 11.86 4.72
CA ARG A 45 -16.25 11.52 3.73
C ARG A 45 -15.82 10.33 2.86
N VAL A 46 -14.57 10.31 2.37
CA VAL A 46 -14.03 9.17 1.59
C VAL A 46 -14.19 7.87 2.37
N PHE A 47 -13.73 7.83 3.62
CA PHE A 47 -13.77 6.60 4.42
C PHE A 47 -15.19 6.24 4.89
N ASN A 48 -16.05 7.22 5.17
CA ASN A 48 -17.46 6.97 5.49
C ASN A 48 -18.18 6.31 4.31
N VAL A 49 -18.01 6.84 3.08
CA VAL A 49 -18.61 6.26 1.88
C VAL A 49 -18.19 4.80 1.69
N LEU A 50 -16.91 4.51 1.86
CA LEU A 50 -16.40 3.14 1.71
C LEU A 50 -16.92 2.23 2.83
N GLY A 51 -16.92 2.70 4.08
CA GLY A 51 -17.38 1.95 5.24
C GLY A 51 -18.87 1.62 5.19
N GLU A 52 -19.74 2.59 4.88
CA GLU A 52 -21.20 2.40 4.73
C GLU A 52 -21.53 1.41 3.61
N ASN A 53 -20.66 1.29 2.60
CA ASN A 53 -20.81 0.35 1.51
C ASN A 53 -20.12 -1.01 1.72
N ASN A 54 -19.59 -1.27 2.94
CA ASN A 54 -18.85 -2.48 3.30
C ASN A 54 -17.63 -2.75 2.39
N ILE A 55 -16.92 -1.70 1.98
CA ILE A 55 -15.72 -1.81 1.15
C ILE A 55 -14.50 -1.83 2.05
N ASN A 56 -13.76 -2.94 2.02
CA ASN A 56 -12.52 -3.07 2.77
C ASN A 56 -11.38 -2.31 2.07
N VAL A 57 -10.65 -1.49 2.82
CA VAL A 57 -9.46 -0.77 2.33
C VAL A 57 -8.21 -1.50 2.79
N LEU A 58 -7.39 -1.93 1.84
CA LEU A 58 -6.18 -2.73 2.09
C LEU A 58 -4.96 -1.85 2.37
N MET A 59 -4.91 -0.67 1.75
CA MET A 59 -3.75 0.24 1.84
C MET A 59 -4.21 1.67 1.60
N ILE A 60 -3.64 2.63 2.34
CA ILE A 60 -3.97 4.06 2.27
C ILE A 60 -2.67 4.85 2.18
N SER A 61 -2.63 5.87 1.33
CA SER A 61 -1.58 6.88 1.30
C SER A 61 -2.17 8.25 0.99
N GLN A 62 -1.76 9.24 1.74
CA GLN A 62 -2.10 10.64 1.50
C GLN A 62 -0.80 11.45 1.51
N SER A 63 -0.61 12.29 0.50
CA SER A 63 0.54 13.19 0.43
C SER A 63 0.37 14.36 1.41
N SER A 64 1.48 14.94 1.85
CA SER A 64 1.48 16.15 2.70
C SER A 64 0.87 17.37 2.01
N SER A 65 0.71 17.33 0.69
CA SER A 65 0.00 18.38 -0.06
C SER A 65 -1.52 18.34 0.14
N GLU A 66 -2.06 17.26 0.75
CA GLU A 66 -3.50 17.02 0.95
C GLU A 66 -4.35 17.06 -0.34
N ALA A 67 -3.72 17.23 -1.51
CA ALA A 67 -4.40 17.35 -2.79
C ALA A 67 -4.91 16.03 -3.36
N ASN A 68 -4.51 14.90 -2.77
CA ASN A 68 -4.98 13.56 -3.15
C ASN A 68 -4.97 12.58 -1.98
N ILE A 69 -5.87 11.59 -2.07
CA ILE A 69 -5.92 10.41 -1.22
C ILE A 69 -5.91 9.20 -2.15
N SER A 70 -4.92 8.33 -2.00
CA SER A 70 -4.83 7.08 -2.74
C SER A 70 -5.13 5.91 -1.82
N LEU A 71 -5.91 4.95 -2.29
CA LEU A 71 -6.30 3.77 -1.51
C LEU A 71 -6.36 2.53 -2.42
N VAL A 72 -5.99 1.40 -1.85
CA VAL A 72 -6.07 0.10 -2.54
C VAL A 72 -7.17 -0.73 -1.92
N ILE A 73 -8.02 -1.29 -2.77
CA ILE A 73 -9.17 -2.12 -2.41
C ILE A 73 -9.14 -3.45 -3.20
N PRO A 74 -9.92 -4.47 -2.81
CA PRO A 74 -10.14 -5.64 -3.66
C PRO A 74 -10.74 -5.23 -5.01
N HIS A 75 -10.23 -5.80 -6.10
CA HIS A 75 -10.68 -5.50 -7.46
C HIS A 75 -12.19 -5.72 -7.63
N THR A 76 -12.76 -6.72 -6.95
CA THR A 76 -14.20 -7.02 -6.98
C THR A 76 -15.09 -5.88 -6.48
N SER A 77 -14.54 -4.95 -5.72
CA SER A 77 -15.26 -3.79 -5.17
C SER A 77 -15.07 -2.51 -5.99
N LEU A 78 -14.28 -2.56 -7.08
CA LEU A 78 -13.83 -1.36 -7.79
C LEU A 78 -15.00 -0.52 -8.34
N GLU A 79 -15.83 -1.11 -9.17
CA GLU A 79 -16.94 -0.40 -9.82
C GLU A 79 -17.87 0.26 -8.81
N LYS A 80 -18.27 -0.49 -7.77
CA LYS A 80 -19.10 0.03 -6.69
C LYS A 80 -18.41 1.20 -5.96
N SER A 81 -17.10 1.07 -5.68
CA SER A 81 -16.34 2.10 -4.96
C SER A 81 -16.24 3.39 -5.74
N VAL A 82 -15.88 3.31 -7.02
CA VAL A 82 -15.76 4.49 -7.88
C VAL A 82 -17.10 5.21 -7.97
N ASN A 83 -18.18 4.48 -8.29
CA ASN A 83 -19.53 5.06 -8.42
C ASN A 83 -19.97 5.77 -7.12
N MET A 84 -19.76 5.14 -5.95
CA MET A 84 -20.17 5.74 -4.67
C MET A 84 -19.33 6.96 -4.31
N LEU A 85 -18.03 6.93 -4.57
CA LEU A 85 -17.13 8.07 -4.33
C LEU A 85 -17.47 9.23 -5.26
N GLU A 86 -17.69 8.99 -6.55
CA GLU A 86 -18.09 10.02 -7.51
C GLU A 86 -19.40 10.69 -7.10
N LEU A 87 -20.43 9.91 -6.82
CA LEU A 87 -21.75 10.42 -6.39
C LEU A 87 -21.66 11.27 -5.12
N SER A 88 -20.78 10.90 -4.19
CA SER A 88 -20.70 11.56 -2.88
C SER A 88 -19.75 12.76 -2.86
N LEU A 89 -18.74 12.77 -3.73
CA LEU A 89 -17.63 13.73 -3.64
C LEU A 89 -17.57 14.72 -4.79
N LEU A 90 -18.01 14.34 -6.00
CA LEU A 90 -17.99 15.25 -7.15
C LEU A 90 -19.10 16.29 -7.02
N GLY A 91 -18.88 17.46 -7.63
CA GLY A 91 -19.86 18.56 -7.67
C GLY A 91 -19.86 19.48 -6.44
N ASN A 92 -19.09 19.19 -5.40
CA ASN A 92 -18.99 20.04 -4.22
C ASN A 92 -17.84 21.07 -4.24
N GLY A 93 -17.07 21.12 -5.34
CA GLY A 93 -15.95 22.03 -5.53
C GLY A 93 -14.63 21.63 -4.86
N PHE A 94 -14.60 20.59 -4.03
CA PHE A 94 -13.40 20.14 -3.34
C PHE A 94 -12.66 19.04 -4.12
N VAL A 95 -13.39 18.01 -4.56
CA VAL A 95 -12.85 16.88 -5.33
C VAL A 95 -13.11 17.16 -6.80
N LYS A 96 -12.04 17.03 -7.60
CA LYS A 96 -12.08 17.19 -9.05
C LYS A 96 -12.28 15.86 -9.75
N ASP A 97 -11.53 14.82 -9.34
CA ASP A 97 -11.47 13.55 -10.02
C ASP A 97 -11.44 12.36 -9.02
N VAL A 98 -12.04 11.26 -9.44
CA VAL A 98 -11.87 9.93 -8.88
C VAL A 98 -11.34 9.03 -9.99
N THR A 99 -10.09 8.64 -9.92
CA THR A 99 -9.43 7.79 -10.93
C THR A 99 -9.12 6.40 -10.39
N SER A 100 -8.98 5.41 -11.26
CA SER A 100 -8.66 4.05 -10.85
C SER A 100 -7.65 3.38 -11.77
N GLU A 101 -6.86 2.46 -11.19
CA GLU A 101 -5.89 1.61 -11.87
C GLU A 101 -6.12 0.16 -11.43
N THR A 102 -6.14 -0.78 -12.38
CA THR A 102 -6.50 -2.18 -12.12
C THR A 102 -5.33 -3.15 -12.23
N ASP A 103 -4.31 -2.80 -12.99
CA ASP A 103 -3.17 -3.67 -13.27
C ASP A 103 -2.05 -3.48 -12.24
N ILE A 104 -2.41 -3.67 -10.96
CA ILE A 104 -1.50 -3.48 -9.84
C ILE A 104 -1.53 -4.67 -8.87
N CYS A 105 -0.44 -4.81 -8.11
CA CYS A 105 -0.39 -5.66 -6.92
C CYS A 105 0.29 -4.94 -5.76
N ILE A 106 0.00 -5.38 -4.53
CA ILE A 106 0.70 -4.92 -3.32
C ILE A 106 1.85 -5.88 -3.05
N VAL A 107 3.03 -5.34 -2.74
CA VAL A 107 4.15 -6.07 -2.16
C VAL A 107 4.37 -5.56 -0.75
N ALA A 108 4.44 -6.46 0.21
CA ALA A 108 4.61 -6.15 1.63
C ALA A 108 5.88 -6.82 2.18
N VAL A 109 6.75 -6.03 2.77
CA VAL A 109 7.97 -6.49 3.47
C VAL A 109 7.69 -6.41 4.96
N VAL A 110 7.79 -7.53 5.66
CA VAL A 110 7.39 -7.64 7.07
C VAL A 110 8.53 -8.21 7.90
N GLY A 111 8.78 -7.61 9.06
CA GLY A 111 9.78 -8.12 10.00
C GLY A 111 9.91 -7.25 11.25
N ALA A 112 9.95 -7.90 12.42
CA ALA A 112 10.14 -7.20 13.69
C ALA A 112 11.54 -6.54 13.80
N GLY A 113 12.55 -7.06 13.10
CA GLY A 113 13.90 -6.48 13.06
C GLY A 113 13.99 -5.20 12.25
N MET A 114 12.93 -4.78 11.57
CA MET A 114 12.89 -3.52 10.83
C MET A 114 12.74 -2.32 11.75
N ARG A 115 12.07 -2.51 12.90
CA ARG A 115 11.79 -1.45 13.87
C ARG A 115 13.08 -0.84 14.41
N GLY A 116 13.20 0.48 14.29
CA GLY A 116 14.38 1.23 14.75
C GLY A 116 15.67 0.92 13.98
N THR A 117 15.60 0.20 12.87
CA THR A 117 16.78 -0.14 12.04
C THR A 117 16.88 0.83 10.85
N PRO A 118 17.87 1.75 10.85
CA PRO A 118 18.05 2.69 9.76
C PRO A 118 18.37 1.99 8.43
N GLY A 119 17.91 2.56 7.32
CA GLY A 119 18.29 2.12 5.98
C GLY A 119 17.47 0.96 5.42
N VAL A 120 16.53 0.34 6.16
CA VAL A 120 15.72 -0.77 5.65
C VAL A 120 14.89 -0.35 4.45
N ALA A 121 14.20 0.79 4.50
CA ALA A 121 13.43 1.31 3.37
C ALA A 121 14.29 1.55 2.14
N ALA A 122 15.50 2.10 2.32
CA ALA A 122 16.45 2.32 1.22
C ALA A 122 16.84 1.00 0.53
N ARG A 123 17.09 -0.06 1.30
CA ARG A 123 17.40 -1.39 0.76
C ARG A 123 16.21 -1.99 0.01
N VAL A 124 15.00 -1.88 0.58
CA VAL A 124 13.76 -2.36 -0.06
C VAL A 124 13.59 -1.69 -1.41
N PHE A 125 13.59 -0.36 -1.46
CA PHE A 125 13.31 0.36 -2.70
C PHE A 125 14.44 0.27 -3.72
N LYS A 126 15.71 0.19 -3.26
CA LYS A 126 16.83 -0.08 -4.16
C LYS A 126 16.70 -1.44 -4.84
N ALA A 127 16.41 -2.49 -4.09
CA ALA A 127 16.26 -3.83 -4.65
C ALA A 127 15.14 -3.90 -5.71
N VAL A 128 14.05 -3.16 -5.52
CA VAL A 128 12.94 -3.05 -6.49
C VAL A 128 13.34 -2.23 -7.71
N ALA A 129 13.98 -1.09 -7.49
CA ALA A 129 14.43 -0.19 -8.56
C ALA A 129 15.48 -0.85 -9.49
N ASP A 130 16.40 -1.64 -8.94
CA ASP A 130 17.42 -2.39 -9.70
C ASP A 130 16.78 -3.41 -10.67
N GLN A 131 15.49 -3.77 -10.49
CA GLN A 131 14.72 -4.61 -11.43
C GLN A 131 13.93 -3.81 -12.47
N GLY A 132 14.07 -2.49 -12.50
CA GLY A 132 13.30 -1.61 -13.37
C GLY A 132 11.80 -1.55 -13.01
N VAL A 133 11.43 -1.87 -11.78
CA VAL A 133 10.04 -1.84 -11.32
C VAL A 133 9.73 -0.48 -10.69
N ASN A 134 8.73 0.21 -11.25
CA ASN A 134 8.25 1.49 -10.72
C ASN A 134 7.26 1.29 -9.57
N ILE A 135 7.39 2.11 -8.52
CA ILE A 135 6.49 2.10 -7.37
C ILE A 135 5.41 3.16 -7.57
N ARG A 136 4.13 2.75 -7.45
CA ARG A 136 2.95 3.61 -7.65
C ARG A 136 2.51 4.28 -6.34
N MET A 137 2.64 3.56 -5.22
CA MET A 137 2.17 4.00 -3.91
C MET A 137 2.99 3.32 -2.82
N ILE A 138 3.24 4.02 -1.72
CA ILE A 138 3.96 3.51 -0.54
C ILE A 138 3.11 3.77 0.69
N ALA A 139 3.06 2.81 1.61
CA ALA A 139 2.53 2.97 2.95
C ALA A 139 3.42 2.25 3.97
N GLN A 140 3.76 2.96 5.03
CA GLN A 140 4.48 2.42 6.18
C GLN A 140 3.84 2.95 7.45
N GLY A 141 3.40 2.05 8.33
CA GLY A 141 2.85 2.44 9.63
C GLY A 141 3.95 2.80 10.64
N SER A 142 3.59 3.57 11.66
CA SER A 142 4.48 3.97 12.77
C SER A 142 5.01 2.81 13.61
N SER A 143 4.46 1.61 13.46
CA SER A 143 4.99 0.39 14.09
C SER A 143 6.33 -0.05 13.49
N GLU A 144 6.67 0.41 12.27
CA GLU A 144 7.86 0.04 11.49
C GLU A 144 8.03 -1.47 11.23
N LEU A 145 6.97 -2.25 11.45
CA LEU A 145 6.99 -3.71 11.27
C LEU A 145 6.70 -4.14 9.83
N ASN A 146 6.18 -3.21 9.01
CA ASN A 146 5.75 -3.46 7.65
C ASN A 146 6.02 -2.24 6.76
N ILE A 147 6.58 -2.51 5.56
CA ILE A 147 6.61 -1.57 4.44
C ILE A 147 5.80 -2.19 3.32
N SER A 148 4.70 -1.56 2.94
CA SER A 148 3.87 -1.97 1.82
C SER A 148 3.97 -0.98 0.68
N PHE A 149 3.99 -1.47 -0.55
CA PHE A 149 3.98 -0.62 -1.74
C PHE A 149 3.24 -1.30 -2.88
N ALA A 150 2.64 -0.49 -3.74
CA ALA A 150 1.96 -0.94 -4.94
C ALA A 150 2.86 -0.79 -6.17
N VAL A 151 2.85 -1.80 -7.04
CA VAL A 151 3.55 -1.81 -8.33
C VAL A 151 2.61 -2.35 -9.41
N GLU A 152 2.97 -2.20 -10.69
CA GLU A 152 2.27 -2.92 -11.76
C GLU A 152 2.36 -4.43 -11.53
N GLU A 153 1.30 -5.16 -11.81
CA GLU A 153 1.23 -6.61 -11.56
C GLU A 153 2.33 -7.37 -12.30
N SER A 154 2.67 -6.93 -13.52
CA SER A 154 3.76 -7.45 -14.33
C SER A 154 5.14 -7.37 -13.64
N GLY A 155 5.34 -6.39 -12.78
CA GLY A 155 6.55 -6.15 -11.98
C GLY A 155 6.57 -6.89 -10.64
N GLY A 156 5.41 -7.32 -10.13
CA GLY A 156 5.25 -7.83 -8.77
C GLY A 156 6.15 -9.02 -8.43
N VAL A 157 6.21 -10.02 -9.32
CA VAL A 157 7.07 -11.21 -9.11
C VAL A 157 8.55 -10.87 -9.15
N LYS A 158 8.95 -9.90 -10.01
CA LYS A 158 10.35 -9.43 -10.07
C LYS A 158 10.74 -8.75 -8.76
N ALA A 159 9.88 -7.85 -8.26
CA ALA A 159 10.07 -7.18 -6.99
C ALA A 159 10.16 -8.18 -5.83
N LEU A 160 9.23 -9.13 -5.75
CA LEU A 160 9.20 -10.16 -4.71
C LEU A 160 10.52 -10.94 -4.67
N ARG A 161 10.98 -11.47 -5.82
CA ARG A 161 12.23 -12.24 -5.92
C ARG A 161 13.46 -11.41 -5.58
N ALA A 162 13.49 -10.14 -5.97
CA ALA A 162 14.60 -9.25 -5.64
C ALA A 162 14.71 -9.02 -4.12
N LEU A 163 13.58 -8.83 -3.46
CA LEU A 163 13.52 -8.68 -2.01
C LEU A 163 13.90 -9.95 -1.26
N HIS A 164 13.48 -11.13 -1.74
CA HIS A 164 13.93 -12.40 -1.18
C HIS A 164 15.44 -12.53 -1.22
N ARG A 165 16.09 -12.20 -2.35
CA ARG A 165 17.56 -12.21 -2.46
C ARG A 165 18.22 -11.19 -1.56
N GLU A 166 17.71 -9.94 -1.53
CA GLU A 166 18.27 -8.83 -0.75
C GLU A 166 18.29 -9.16 0.75
N PHE A 167 17.23 -9.78 1.25
CA PHE A 167 17.08 -10.11 2.67
C PHE A 167 17.40 -11.57 2.99
N LYS A 168 17.94 -12.35 2.03
CA LYS A 168 18.36 -13.76 2.19
C LYS A 168 17.26 -14.64 2.78
N LEU A 169 16.05 -14.56 2.19
CA LEU A 169 14.88 -15.31 2.67
C LEU A 169 14.76 -16.70 2.04
N ASP A 170 15.60 -17.03 1.08
CA ASP A 170 15.58 -18.28 0.30
C ASP A 170 16.43 -19.41 0.97
N CYS A 171 16.69 -19.32 2.28
CA CYS A 171 17.49 -20.30 3.03
C CYS A 171 16.65 -21.29 3.80
#